data_baf9e831a906760c396934066cd9ba8c
#
_entry.id   baf9e831a906760c396934066cd9ba8c
#
_cell.length_a   1.000
_cell.length_b   1.000
_cell.length_c   1.000
_cell.angle_alpha   90.00
_cell.angle_beta   90.00
_cell.angle_gamma   90.00
#
_symmetry.space_group_name_H-M   'P 1'
#
loop_
_entity.id
_entity.type
_entity.pdbx_description
1 polymer ?
#
loop_
_entity_poly.entity_id
_entity_poly.type
_entity_poly.pdbx_seq_one_letter_code
_entity_poly.pdbx_strand_id
1 'polypeptide(L)'
;MKTIRNFANCAAIIFLLLSATGISMLAQAATFEPQAKESMNPVYLNHFFLTLDPQTYKEIWESPFLKDEFATFEQRTTVRADMTYTGIYFYGTHTYFEFFEAGKASGRAEGASGIASGIEAQGGSDQLKEHLESFLKIKAMKTTITRKMNDKEIPWFHSVGGNFVDRTPLLMTWTMEYHKDFLNSWYPDLSPATRGITRREVLERYTAKLGDNEKRGQKYIDDVIEMHIALDEKSRSQFIKEREAFGYKITGDASRTVCAGPGIDYIVMPQTPQSVGITAIKLSLKKNKTGQKVYRFGGKSVLQFNDDRTAMWSF
;
A
#
# COMPACT_ATOMS: atom_id res chain seq x y z
N MET A 1 47.33 63.35 9.38
CA MET A 1 47.65 64.42 8.43
C MET A 1 46.48 64.65 7.52
N LYS A 2 45.85 65.80 7.68
CA LYS A 2 45.42 66.80 6.69
C LYS A 2 44.55 66.25 5.56
N THR A 3 43.39 66.79 5.17
CA THR A 3 42.85 68.14 5.32
C THR A 3 41.40 68.18 4.90
N ILE A 4 40.61 68.91 5.63
CA ILE A 4 39.27 69.47 5.40
C ILE A 4 39.23 70.30 4.09
N ARG A 5 38.10 70.37 3.37
CA ARG A 5 37.53 71.64 2.95
C ARG A 5 36.09 71.55 2.45
N ASN A 6 35.25 72.35 3.09
CA ASN A 6 33.92 72.84 2.74
C ASN A 6 33.88 73.68 1.47
N PHE A 7 32.69 73.85 0.90
CA PHE A 7 32.01 75.12 0.47
C PHE A 7 30.62 74.70 -0.09
N ALA A 8 29.56 74.98 0.42
CA ALA A 8 28.69 76.12 0.66
C ALA A 8 27.98 76.67 -0.62
N ASN A 9 26.61 76.61 -0.50
CA ASN A 9 25.61 77.54 -1.00
C ASN A 9 25.47 77.82 -2.49
N CYS A 10 24.23 77.53 -2.99
CA CYS A 10 23.39 78.61 -3.54
C CYS A 10 21.90 78.16 -3.62
N ALA A 11 21.05 78.95 -3.01
CA ALA A 11 19.59 78.82 -3.08
C ALA A 11 19.08 79.38 -4.43
N ALA A 12 18.07 78.76 -4.99
CA ALA A 12 17.17 79.40 -5.93
C ALA A 12 15.75 78.86 -5.69
N ILE A 13 14.91 79.74 -5.23
CA ILE A 13 13.46 79.59 -5.08
C ILE A 13 12.82 79.73 -6.45
N ILE A 14 12.09 78.73 -6.90
CA ILE A 14 11.03 78.91 -7.93
C ILE A 14 9.74 78.27 -7.43
N PHE A 15 8.78 79.15 -7.21
CA PHE A 15 7.35 78.81 -7.03
C PHE A 15 6.78 78.42 -8.40
N LEU A 16 6.09 77.29 -8.49
CA LEU A 16 5.02 77.07 -9.47
C LEU A 16 4.08 75.95 -9.08
N LEU A 17 2.87 76.34 -8.74
CA LEU A 17 1.55 75.80 -9.03
C LEU A 17 1.26 74.31 -8.73
N LEU A 18 0.36 74.15 -7.78
CA LEU A 18 -0.51 72.99 -7.52
C LEU A 18 -1.21 72.50 -8.79
N SER A 19 -1.09 71.26 -9.08
CA SER A 19 -2.15 70.45 -9.68
C SER A 19 -2.29 69.15 -8.86
N ALA A 20 -3.41 69.10 -8.15
CA ALA A 20 -3.80 67.89 -7.39
C ALA A 20 -4.26 66.80 -8.35
N THR A 21 -3.43 65.83 -8.61
CA THR A 21 -3.89 64.53 -9.15
C THR A 21 -3.79 63.50 -8.04
N GLY A 22 -4.99 63.20 -7.46
CA GLY A 22 -5.12 62.13 -6.48
C GLY A 22 -4.83 60.80 -7.11
N ILE A 23 -3.66 60.24 -6.81
CA ILE A 23 -3.37 58.84 -7.08
C ILE A 23 -3.94 58.06 -5.90
N SER A 24 -5.15 57.52 -6.05
CA SER A 24 -5.70 56.50 -5.17
C SER A 24 -4.82 55.26 -5.32
N MET A 25 -3.89 55.04 -4.39
CA MET A 25 -3.29 53.72 -4.17
C MET A 25 -4.40 52.79 -3.65
N LEU A 26 -5.03 52.06 -4.57
CA LEU A 26 -5.78 50.86 -4.22
C LEU A 26 -4.74 49.86 -3.72
N ALA A 27 -4.66 49.73 -2.40
CA ALA A 27 -3.99 48.60 -1.77
C ALA A 27 -4.77 47.34 -2.19
N GLN A 28 -4.27 46.63 -3.20
CA GLN A 28 -4.71 45.26 -3.48
C GLN A 28 -4.30 44.44 -2.25
N ALA A 29 -5.27 44.21 -1.36
CA ALA A 29 -5.13 43.14 -0.38
C ALA A 29 -5.01 41.85 -1.17
N ALA A 30 -3.81 41.33 -1.28
CA ALA A 30 -3.58 39.97 -1.76
C ALA A 30 -4.37 39.06 -0.81
N THR A 31 -5.53 38.63 -1.25
CA THR A 31 -6.25 37.52 -0.61
C THR A 31 -5.33 36.31 -0.75
N PHE A 32 -4.69 35.97 0.34
CA PHE A 32 -3.99 34.69 0.49
C PHE A 32 -5.10 33.64 0.45
N GLU A 33 -5.43 33.14 -0.74
CA GLU A 33 -6.20 31.90 -0.81
C GLU A 33 -5.31 30.83 -0.15
N PRO A 34 -5.81 30.15 0.89
CA PRO A 34 -5.08 29.03 1.45
C PRO A 34 -4.87 28.04 0.30
N GLN A 35 -3.59 27.79 -0.09
CA GLN A 35 -3.26 26.74 -1.02
C GLN A 35 -4.01 25.50 -0.58
N ALA A 36 -4.88 24.98 -1.45
CA ALA A 36 -5.59 23.74 -1.22
C ALA A 36 -4.52 22.71 -0.83
N LYS A 37 -4.62 22.17 0.39
CA LYS A 37 -3.68 21.18 0.93
C LYS A 37 -3.66 20.05 -0.10
N GLU A 38 -2.55 19.88 -0.79
CA GLU A 38 -2.41 18.84 -1.80
C GLU A 38 -2.89 17.53 -1.19
N SER A 39 -3.91 16.92 -1.78
CA SER A 39 -4.47 15.69 -1.24
C SER A 39 -3.40 14.61 -1.32
N MET A 40 -3.16 13.94 -0.20
CA MET A 40 -2.23 12.82 -0.15
C MET A 40 -2.59 11.78 -1.21
N ASN A 41 -1.57 11.25 -1.91
CA ASN A 41 -1.79 10.13 -2.83
C ASN A 41 -2.43 8.95 -2.11
N PRO A 42 -3.42 8.29 -2.73
CA PRO A 42 -4.07 7.13 -2.13
C PRO A 42 -3.08 6.01 -1.82
N VAL A 43 -3.26 5.39 -0.65
CA VAL A 43 -2.50 4.21 -0.23
C VAL A 43 -3.42 3.00 -0.30
N TYR A 44 -3.09 2.06 -1.18
CA TYR A 44 -3.94 0.92 -1.52
C TYR A 44 -3.45 -0.38 -0.85
N LEU A 45 -4.27 -1.42 -0.80
CA LEU A 45 -3.74 -2.78 -0.63
C LEU A 45 -2.97 -3.18 -1.89
N ASN A 46 -1.68 -3.51 -1.74
CA ASN A 46 -0.89 -4.12 -2.81
C ASN A 46 -1.01 -5.64 -2.75
N HIS A 47 -0.63 -6.24 -1.63
CA HIS A 47 -0.78 -7.66 -1.34
C HIS A 47 -0.77 -7.92 0.16
N PHE A 48 -1.07 -9.15 0.51
CA PHE A 48 -0.81 -9.66 1.85
C PHE A 48 -0.24 -11.06 1.78
N PHE A 49 0.38 -11.52 2.88
CA PHE A 49 0.70 -12.92 3.05
C PHE A 49 0.10 -13.48 4.34
N LEU A 50 -0.11 -14.79 4.34
CA LEU A 50 -0.52 -15.57 5.50
C LEU A 50 0.27 -16.86 5.59
N THR A 51 0.74 -17.22 6.78
CA THR A 51 1.42 -18.49 7.06
C THR A 51 0.41 -19.50 7.58
N LEU A 52 0.27 -20.58 6.83
CA LEU A 52 -0.69 -21.65 7.08
C LEU A 52 -0.02 -22.87 7.69
N ASP A 53 -0.78 -23.69 8.43
CA ASP A 53 -0.32 -25.00 8.82
C ASP A 53 0.03 -25.87 7.60
N PRO A 54 0.91 -26.88 7.73
CA PRO A 54 1.39 -27.67 6.60
C PRO A 54 0.28 -28.41 5.84
N GLN A 55 -0.76 -28.88 6.54
CA GLN A 55 -1.86 -29.61 5.91
C GLN A 55 -2.71 -28.68 5.04
N THR A 56 -3.11 -27.53 5.57
CA THR A 56 -3.88 -26.51 4.84
C THR A 56 -3.07 -25.99 3.64
N TYR A 57 -1.77 -25.69 3.82
CA TYR A 57 -0.90 -25.26 2.74
C TYR A 57 -0.82 -26.30 1.61
N LYS A 58 -0.64 -27.58 1.97
CA LYS A 58 -0.57 -28.69 1.00
C LYS A 58 -1.87 -28.83 0.21
N GLU A 59 -3.03 -28.84 0.88
CA GLU A 59 -4.32 -29.03 0.21
C GLU A 59 -4.66 -27.86 -0.72
N ILE A 60 -4.31 -26.62 -0.34
CA ILE A 60 -4.42 -25.45 -1.22
C ILE A 60 -3.53 -25.61 -2.45
N TRP A 61 -2.26 -26.03 -2.25
CA TRP A 61 -1.32 -26.26 -3.35
C TRP A 61 -1.78 -27.37 -4.29
N GLU A 62 -2.36 -28.43 -3.78
CA GLU A 62 -2.80 -29.59 -4.57
C GLU A 62 -4.17 -29.38 -5.24
N SER A 63 -4.94 -28.35 -4.87
CA SER A 63 -6.28 -28.12 -5.38
C SER A 63 -6.32 -27.80 -6.89
N PRO A 64 -6.90 -28.68 -7.74
CA PRO A 64 -7.08 -28.40 -9.16
C PRO A 64 -7.97 -27.17 -9.39
N PHE A 65 -9.03 -27.02 -8.61
CA PHE A 65 -9.93 -25.88 -8.70
C PHE A 65 -9.20 -24.55 -8.54
N LEU A 66 -8.33 -24.42 -7.52
CA LEU A 66 -7.59 -23.19 -7.27
C LEU A 66 -6.60 -22.87 -8.41
N LYS A 67 -5.96 -23.89 -8.97
CA LYS A 67 -5.02 -23.75 -10.09
C LYS A 67 -5.70 -23.42 -11.41
N ASP A 68 -6.75 -24.16 -11.72
CA ASP A 68 -7.30 -24.16 -13.08
C ASP A 68 -8.41 -23.13 -13.26
N GLU A 69 -9.21 -22.86 -12.21
CA GLU A 69 -10.41 -22.04 -12.33
C GLU A 69 -10.38 -20.76 -11.49
N PHE A 70 -9.82 -20.80 -10.27
CA PHE A 70 -10.00 -19.75 -9.29
C PHE A 70 -9.18 -18.49 -9.62
N ALA A 71 -7.87 -18.63 -9.79
CA ALA A 71 -6.95 -17.51 -10.00
C ALA A 71 -5.81 -17.89 -10.94
N THR A 72 -5.11 -16.89 -11.48
CA THR A 72 -3.74 -17.10 -11.93
C THR A 72 -2.91 -17.48 -10.71
N PHE A 73 -2.20 -18.58 -10.79
CA PHE A 73 -1.64 -19.30 -9.65
C PHE A 73 -0.21 -19.75 -9.96
N GLU A 74 0.70 -19.57 -9.01
CA GLU A 74 2.04 -20.14 -9.09
C GLU A 74 2.56 -20.55 -7.70
N GLN A 75 3.48 -21.48 -7.66
CA GLN A 75 4.40 -21.65 -6.55
C GLN A 75 5.76 -21.11 -6.96
N ARG A 76 6.32 -20.20 -6.20
CA ARG A 76 7.58 -19.55 -6.53
C ARG A 76 8.51 -19.50 -5.33
N THR A 77 9.80 -19.75 -5.59
CA THR A 77 10.88 -19.44 -4.67
C THR A 77 11.43 -18.05 -4.96
N THR A 78 11.41 -17.19 -3.95
CA THR A 78 11.98 -15.84 -4.01
C THR A 78 13.30 -15.83 -3.26
N VAL A 79 14.34 -15.35 -3.93
CA VAL A 79 15.66 -15.16 -3.35
C VAL A 79 15.90 -13.67 -3.15
N ARG A 80 16.07 -13.27 -1.88
CA ARG A 80 16.46 -11.91 -1.48
C ARG A 80 17.88 -11.95 -0.90
N ALA A 81 18.47 -10.79 -0.67
CA ALA A 81 19.79 -10.70 -0.03
C ALA A 81 19.79 -11.27 1.41
N ASP A 82 18.67 -11.12 2.11
CA ASP A 82 18.51 -11.48 3.52
C ASP A 82 17.77 -12.81 3.76
N MET A 83 17.05 -13.33 2.77
CA MET A 83 16.27 -14.56 2.92
C MET A 83 15.89 -15.21 1.60
N THR A 84 15.64 -16.53 1.66
CA THR A 84 15.01 -17.29 0.57
C THR A 84 13.74 -17.94 1.12
N TYR A 85 12.65 -17.86 0.35
CA TYR A 85 11.38 -18.45 0.74
C TYR A 85 10.56 -18.91 -0.46
N THR A 86 9.76 -19.95 -0.24
CA THR A 86 8.83 -20.49 -1.24
C THR A 86 7.41 -20.23 -0.78
N GLY A 87 6.57 -19.72 -1.66
CA GLY A 87 5.17 -19.43 -1.40
C GLY A 87 4.27 -19.79 -2.57
N ILE A 88 2.97 -19.84 -2.29
CA ILE A 88 1.89 -19.98 -3.26
C ILE A 88 1.29 -18.59 -3.47
N TYR A 89 1.10 -18.22 -4.72
CA TYR A 89 0.64 -16.88 -5.13
C TYR A 89 -0.65 -16.96 -5.91
N PHE A 90 -1.60 -16.07 -5.56
CA PHE A 90 -2.87 -15.90 -6.24
C PHE A 90 -2.99 -14.46 -6.74
N TYR A 91 -3.12 -14.28 -8.05
CA TYR A 91 -3.11 -12.96 -8.67
C TYR A 91 -4.52 -12.53 -9.08
N GLY A 92 -4.98 -11.41 -8.53
CA GLY A 92 -6.19 -10.69 -8.92
C GLY A 92 -5.92 -9.62 -9.98
N THR A 93 -6.82 -8.65 -10.09
CA THR A 93 -6.70 -7.54 -11.04
C THR A 93 -5.77 -6.44 -10.52
N HIS A 94 -5.93 -6.01 -9.25
CA HIS A 94 -5.12 -4.97 -8.62
C HIS A 94 -4.37 -5.48 -7.38
N THR A 95 -4.78 -6.61 -6.83
CA THR A 95 -4.21 -7.20 -5.62
C THR A 95 -3.78 -8.64 -5.86
N TYR A 96 -2.80 -9.10 -5.09
CA TYR A 96 -2.46 -10.51 -5.02
C TYR A 96 -2.24 -10.92 -3.57
N PHE A 97 -2.18 -12.21 -3.30
CA PHE A 97 -1.87 -12.70 -1.98
C PHE A 97 -1.02 -13.96 -2.02
N GLU A 98 -0.35 -14.21 -0.91
CA GLU A 98 0.67 -15.22 -0.78
C GLU A 98 0.37 -16.12 0.42
N PHE A 99 0.51 -17.43 0.26
CA PHE A 99 0.50 -18.36 1.37
C PHE A 99 1.86 -19.00 1.55
N PHE A 100 2.29 -19.10 2.81
CA PHE A 100 3.52 -19.75 3.22
C PHE A 100 3.23 -20.93 4.14
N GLU A 101 4.09 -21.95 4.09
CA GLU A 101 4.03 -23.07 5.02
C GLU A 101 4.71 -22.71 6.34
N ALA A 102 4.05 -22.95 7.46
CA ALA A 102 4.60 -22.71 8.79
C ALA A 102 5.92 -23.48 9.01
N GLY A 103 6.87 -22.79 9.64
CA GLY A 103 8.21 -23.32 9.88
C GLY A 103 9.16 -23.32 8.69
N LYS A 104 8.67 -23.11 7.44
CA LYS A 104 9.51 -23.13 6.23
C LYS A 104 9.91 -21.73 5.75
N ALA A 105 8.98 -20.78 5.68
CA ALA A 105 9.26 -19.43 5.25
C ALA A 105 9.91 -18.62 6.38
N SER A 106 11.23 -18.63 6.49
CA SER A 106 11.99 -17.90 7.53
C SER A 106 11.59 -18.26 8.97
N GLY A 107 11.16 -19.53 9.19
CA GLY A 107 10.76 -20.02 10.52
C GLY A 107 9.47 -19.39 11.07
N ARG A 108 8.66 -18.74 10.23
CA ARG A 108 7.42 -18.10 10.68
C ARG A 108 6.44 -19.11 11.24
N ALA A 109 5.79 -18.71 12.35
CA ALA A 109 4.73 -19.50 12.96
C ALA A 109 3.45 -19.45 12.11
N GLU A 110 2.57 -20.44 12.31
CA GLU A 110 1.19 -20.40 11.79
C GLU A 110 0.49 -19.11 12.22
N GLY A 111 -0.29 -18.52 11.35
CA GLY A 111 -0.99 -17.25 11.56
C GLY A 111 -0.13 -16.00 11.38
N ALA A 112 1.20 -16.13 11.30
CA ALA A 112 2.05 -14.99 10.95
C ALA A 112 1.65 -14.44 9.59
N SER A 113 1.44 -13.13 9.53
CA SER A 113 0.87 -12.45 8.37
C SER A 113 1.51 -11.10 8.12
N GLY A 114 1.26 -10.55 6.95
CA GLY A 114 1.73 -9.21 6.63
C GLY A 114 0.92 -8.56 5.53
N ILE A 115 0.81 -7.23 5.59
CA ILE A 115 0.04 -6.40 4.65
C ILE A 115 0.97 -5.38 4.02
N ALA A 116 1.12 -5.44 2.71
CA ALA A 116 1.81 -4.46 1.90
C ALA A 116 0.83 -3.40 1.39
N SER A 117 1.07 -2.16 1.71
CA SER A 117 0.31 -1.01 1.22
C SER A 117 1.01 -0.39 0.02
N GLY A 118 0.34 -0.31 -1.13
CA GLY A 118 0.89 0.15 -2.39
C GLY A 118 0.75 1.66 -2.58
N ILE A 119 1.80 2.29 -3.06
CA ILE A 119 1.85 3.67 -3.50
C ILE A 119 2.12 3.63 -5.01
N GLU A 120 1.19 4.14 -5.81
CA GLU A 120 1.26 4.06 -7.27
C GLU A 120 1.97 5.25 -7.90
N ALA A 121 1.89 6.42 -7.27
CA ALA A 121 2.51 7.65 -7.75
C ALA A 121 4.02 7.67 -7.48
N GLN A 122 4.80 8.11 -8.45
CA GLN A 122 6.24 8.35 -8.27
C GLN A 122 6.48 9.48 -7.27
N GLY A 123 7.35 9.25 -6.29
CA GLY A 123 7.62 10.18 -5.18
C GLY A 123 6.56 10.19 -4.08
N GLY A 124 5.53 9.33 -4.20
CA GLY A 124 4.47 9.24 -3.19
C GLY A 124 4.97 8.76 -1.82
N SER A 125 6.08 8.04 -1.77
CA SER A 125 6.74 7.68 -0.50
C SER A 125 7.25 8.89 0.27
N ASP A 126 7.76 9.91 -0.41
CA ASP A 126 8.25 11.14 0.24
C ASP A 126 7.07 11.92 0.81
N GLN A 127 5.99 12.08 0.02
CA GLN A 127 4.76 12.72 0.48
C GLN A 127 4.14 11.98 1.68
N LEU A 128 4.09 10.64 1.62
CA LEU A 128 3.59 9.83 2.72
C LEU A 128 4.45 9.99 3.98
N LYS A 129 5.78 10.03 3.84
CA LYS A 129 6.70 10.26 4.95
C LYS A 129 6.40 11.59 5.66
N GLU A 130 6.33 12.68 4.91
CA GLU A 130 6.03 14.01 5.44
C GLU A 130 4.65 14.04 6.12
N HIS A 131 3.66 13.39 5.50
CA HIS A 131 2.33 13.29 6.07
C HIS A 131 2.32 12.52 7.40
N LEU A 132 2.98 11.37 7.48
CA LEU A 132 3.07 10.57 8.71
C LEU A 132 3.77 11.35 9.83
N GLU A 133 4.85 12.06 9.52
CA GLU A 133 5.57 12.90 10.49
C GLU A 133 4.67 14.02 11.03
N SER A 134 3.89 14.64 10.14
CA SER A 134 2.95 15.70 10.52
C SER A 134 1.75 15.19 11.30
N PHE A 135 1.13 14.10 10.83
CA PHE A 135 -0.13 13.57 11.39
C PHE A 135 0.08 12.84 12.71
N LEU A 136 1.07 11.94 12.77
CA LEU A 136 1.33 11.10 13.94
C LEU A 136 2.31 11.74 14.94
N LYS A 137 2.95 12.87 14.58
CA LYS A 137 3.99 13.53 15.39
C LYS A 137 5.16 12.59 15.73
N ILE A 138 5.56 11.77 14.78
CA ILE A 138 6.66 10.81 14.89
C ILE A 138 7.71 11.11 13.82
N LYS A 139 8.91 10.55 13.98
CA LYS A 139 9.91 10.52 12.93
C LYS A 139 9.65 9.31 12.04
N ALA A 140 9.28 9.53 10.77
CA ALA A 140 9.13 8.47 9.80
C ALA A 140 10.45 8.22 9.05
N MET A 141 10.68 6.96 8.68
CA MET A 141 11.86 6.55 7.92
C MET A 141 11.44 6.06 6.54
N LYS A 142 12.17 6.51 5.51
CA LYS A 142 12.10 5.93 4.16
C LYS A 142 13.31 5.03 3.97
N THR A 143 13.05 3.78 3.59
CA THR A 143 14.08 2.76 3.35
C THR A 143 13.91 2.23 1.92
N THR A 144 15.01 2.00 1.23
CA THR A 144 15.00 1.31 -0.07
C THR A 144 15.31 -0.16 0.15
N ILE A 145 14.38 -1.02 -0.25
CA ILE A 145 14.55 -2.47 -0.21
C ILE A 145 15.13 -2.90 -1.55
N THR A 146 16.14 -3.77 -1.50
CA THR A 146 16.81 -4.31 -2.68
C THR A 146 16.42 -5.77 -2.93
N ARG A 147 16.63 -6.23 -4.14
CA ARG A 147 16.52 -7.65 -4.50
C ARG A 147 17.58 -8.05 -5.51
N LYS A 148 17.96 -9.31 -5.51
CA LYS A 148 18.88 -9.88 -6.50
C LYS A 148 18.12 -10.22 -7.78
N MET A 149 18.58 -9.69 -8.92
CA MET A 149 18.09 -10.01 -10.26
C MET A 149 19.28 -10.23 -11.19
N ASN A 150 19.35 -11.39 -11.85
CA ASN A 150 20.46 -11.75 -12.76
C ASN A 150 21.84 -11.49 -12.13
N ASP A 151 22.02 -11.96 -10.89
CA ASP A 151 23.22 -11.79 -10.06
C ASP A 151 23.59 -10.35 -9.69
N LYS A 152 22.75 -9.38 -10.00
CA LYS A 152 22.90 -7.98 -9.58
C LYS A 152 21.87 -7.64 -8.49
N GLU A 153 22.33 -6.95 -7.48
CA GLU A 153 21.44 -6.34 -6.50
C GLU A 153 20.90 -5.02 -7.06
N ILE A 154 19.57 -4.90 -7.12
CA ILE A 154 18.90 -3.69 -7.61
C ILE A 154 17.93 -3.16 -6.59
N PRO A 155 17.73 -1.82 -6.51
CA PRO A 155 16.66 -1.23 -5.73
C PRO A 155 15.31 -1.76 -6.23
N TRP A 156 14.49 -2.28 -5.31
CA TRP A 156 13.21 -2.90 -5.65
C TRP A 156 12.04 -1.95 -5.38
N PHE A 157 11.92 -1.48 -4.15
CA PHE A 157 10.89 -0.53 -3.76
C PHE A 157 11.33 0.33 -2.58
N HIS A 158 10.70 1.50 -2.47
CA HIS A 158 10.76 2.32 -1.27
C HIS A 158 9.68 1.89 -0.29
N SER A 159 10.04 1.82 0.99
CA SER A 159 9.12 1.60 2.10
C SER A 159 9.20 2.76 3.07
N VAL A 160 8.07 3.27 3.48
CA VAL A 160 7.96 4.29 4.54
C VAL A 160 7.26 3.68 5.74
N GLY A 161 7.84 3.86 6.90
CA GLY A 161 7.24 3.46 8.16
C GLY A 161 7.68 4.41 9.26
N GLY A 162 6.83 4.59 10.26
CA GLY A 162 7.25 5.13 11.55
C GLY A 162 7.82 4.01 12.40
N ASN A 163 8.48 4.37 13.50
CA ASN A 163 8.68 3.46 14.61
C ASN A 163 7.30 3.22 15.26
N PHE A 164 6.41 2.54 14.54
CA PHE A 164 5.24 1.92 15.14
C PHE A 164 5.79 0.82 16.02
N VAL A 165 5.95 1.17 17.30
CA VAL A 165 6.57 0.34 18.30
C VAL A 165 5.83 -0.99 18.37
N ASP A 166 6.61 -2.05 18.37
CA ASP A 166 6.15 -3.42 18.54
C ASP A 166 5.21 -3.89 17.42
N ARG A 167 5.80 -4.14 16.26
CA ARG A 167 5.20 -5.04 15.27
C ARG A 167 4.88 -6.34 16.01
N THR A 168 3.62 -6.69 16.08
CA THR A 168 3.29 -8.01 16.62
C THR A 168 3.97 -9.05 15.74
N PRO A 169 4.56 -10.10 16.30
CA PRO A 169 5.16 -11.17 15.50
C PRO A 169 4.17 -11.81 14.52
N LEU A 170 2.86 -11.60 14.72
CA LEU A 170 1.79 -12.19 13.93
C LEU A 170 1.29 -11.30 12.76
N LEU A 171 1.39 -9.98 12.86
CA LEU A 171 1.01 -9.08 11.74
C LEU A 171 2.08 -8.03 11.51
N MET A 172 2.61 -7.99 10.29
CA MET A 172 3.52 -6.94 9.83
C MET A 172 2.81 -6.03 8.83
N THR A 173 3.15 -4.73 8.83
CA THR A 173 2.71 -3.79 7.80
C THR A 173 3.91 -3.08 7.18
N TRP A 174 3.84 -2.81 5.89
CA TRP A 174 4.84 -1.99 5.18
C TRP A 174 4.21 -1.31 3.98
N THR A 175 4.88 -0.29 3.45
CA THR A 175 4.47 0.39 2.23
C THR A 175 5.39 0.02 1.08
N MET A 176 4.90 0.11 -0.16
CA MET A 176 5.66 -0.17 -1.37
C MET A 176 5.38 0.87 -2.45
N GLU A 177 6.41 1.63 -2.81
CA GLU A 177 6.49 2.36 -4.06
C GLU A 177 7.60 1.70 -4.89
N TYR A 178 7.27 1.13 -6.04
CA TYR A 178 8.27 0.46 -6.87
C TYR A 178 9.37 1.43 -7.32
N HIS A 179 10.62 1.02 -7.13
CA HIS A 179 11.77 1.82 -7.56
C HIS A 179 11.89 1.83 -9.08
N LYS A 180 12.23 2.99 -9.66
CA LYS A 180 12.37 3.17 -11.11
C LYS A 180 13.37 2.17 -11.75
N ASP A 181 14.46 1.85 -11.05
CA ASP A 181 15.49 0.94 -11.58
C ASP A 181 14.95 -0.50 -11.67
N PHE A 182 14.14 -0.92 -10.70
CA PHE A 182 13.42 -2.19 -10.79
C PHE A 182 12.46 -2.20 -11.98
N LEU A 183 11.64 -1.17 -12.13
CA LEU A 183 10.69 -1.08 -13.22
C LEU A 183 11.38 -1.04 -14.58
N ASN A 184 12.47 -0.29 -14.72
CA ASN A 184 13.26 -0.24 -15.94
C ASN A 184 13.94 -1.58 -16.26
N SER A 185 14.43 -2.29 -15.25
CA SER A 185 15.04 -3.62 -15.46
C SER A 185 14.02 -4.68 -15.86
N TRP A 186 12.79 -4.47 -15.49
CA TRP A 186 11.67 -5.39 -15.73
C TRP A 186 10.87 -5.03 -16.99
N TYR A 187 10.79 -3.74 -17.32
CA TYR A 187 10.06 -3.19 -18.45
C TYR A 187 10.83 -2.03 -19.10
N PRO A 188 11.81 -2.32 -19.95
CA PRO A 188 12.65 -1.27 -20.56
C PRO A 188 11.87 -0.34 -21.50
N ASP A 189 10.70 -0.76 -21.97
CA ASP A 189 9.80 0.00 -22.84
C ASP A 189 8.89 0.99 -22.10
N LEU A 190 8.88 0.95 -20.77
CA LEU A 190 8.16 1.92 -19.94
C LEU A 190 9.08 3.01 -19.44
N SER A 191 8.60 4.24 -19.51
CA SER A 191 9.15 5.34 -18.72
C SER A 191 8.26 5.58 -17.48
N PRO A 192 8.32 4.72 -16.45
CA PRO A 192 7.54 4.91 -15.21
C PRO A 192 8.11 6.05 -14.37
N ALA A 193 9.22 6.66 -14.81
CA ALA A 193 10.02 7.59 -14.04
C ALA A 193 9.27 8.89 -13.67
N THR A 194 8.18 9.21 -14.35
CA THR A 194 7.47 10.47 -14.17
C THR A 194 6.10 10.35 -13.52
N ARG A 195 5.40 9.23 -13.67
CA ARG A 195 4.04 9.05 -13.13
C ARG A 195 3.88 7.95 -12.09
N GLY A 196 4.83 7.05 -12.00
CA GLY A 196 4.70 5.79 -11.26
C GLY A 196 4.02 4.69 -12.08
N ILE A 197 3.63 3.61 -11.42
CA ILE A 197 3.01 2.44 -12.03
C ILE A 197 1.84 1.97 -11.18
N THR A 198 0.71 1.67 -11.81
CA THR A 198 -0.44 1.13 -11.10
C THR A 198 -0.23 -0.34 -10.74
N ARG A 199 -0.85 -0.80 -9.64
CA ARG A 199 -0.84 -2.22 -9.23
C ARG A 199 -1.36 -3.11 -10.36
N ARG A 200 -2.39 -2.66 -11.06
CA ARG A 200 -2.94 -3.35 -12.22
C ARG A 200 -1.91 -3.57 -13.32
N GLU A 201 -1.19 -2.52 -13.73
CA GLU A 201 -0.14 -2.62 -14.75
C GLU A 201 0.96 -3.60 -14.34
N VAL A 202 1.37 -3.58 -13.05
CA VAL A 202 2.36 -4.54 -12.53
C VAL A 202 1.84 -5.96 -12.68
N LEU A 203 0.61 -6.24 -12.22
CA LEU A 203 0.05 -7.59 -12.25
C LEU A 203 -0.27 -8.07 -13.66
N GLU A 204 -0.76 -7.23 -14.54
CA GLU A 204 -0.98 -7.57 -15.96
C GLU A 204 0.32 -8.02 -16.63
N ARG A 205 1.39 -7.28 -16.41
CA ARG A 205 2.70 -7.60 -17.00
C ARG A 205 3.34 -8.82 -16.37
N TYR A 206 3.19 -8.98 -15.05
CA TYR A 206 3.73 -10.13 -14.35
C TYR A 206 3.03 -11.43 -14.80
N THR A 207 1.71 -11.44 -14.80
CA THR A 207 0.93 -12.61 -15.22
C THR A 207 1.06 -12.93 -16.71
N ALA A 208 1.36 -11.91 -17.56
CA ALA A 208 1.73 -12.13 -18.95
C ALA A 208 2.96 -13.05 -19.09
N LYS A 209 3.95 -12.87 -18.24
CA LYS A 209 5.16 -13.70 -18.23
C LYS A 209 4.91 -15.14 -17.79
N LEU A 210 3.84 -15.37 -17.02
CA LEU A 210 3.42 -16.71 -16.63
C LEU A 210 2.66 -17.46 -17.75
N GLY A 211 2.42 -16.77 -18.90
CA GLY A 211 1.69 -17.38 -20.03
C GLY A 211 0.18 -17.51 -19.80
N ASP A 212 -0.37 -16.81 -18.78
CA ASP A 212 -1.78 -16.98 -18.37
C ASP A 212 -2.71 -15.83 -18.80
N ASN A 213 -2.23 -14.91 -19.63
CA ASN A 213 -3.00 -13.73 -20.05
C ASN A 213 -4.34 -14.06 -20.71
N GLU A 214 -4.38 -15.07 -21.60
CA GLU A 214 -5.60 -15.48 -22.29
C GLU A 214 -6.62 -16.10 -21.34
N LYS A 215 -6.15 -16.78 -20.29
CA LYS A 215 -6.99 -17.47 -19.32
C LYS A 215 -7.38 -16.60 -18.13
N ARG A 216 -6.65 -15.51 -17.85
CA ARG A 216 -6.86 -14.63 -16.69
C ARG A 216 -8.29 -14.06 -16.65
N GLY A 217 -8.85 -13.68 -17.79
CA GLY A 217 -10.24 -13.21 -17.90
C GLY A 217 -11.28 -14.27 -17.57
N GLN A 218 -10.93 -15.55 -17.64
CA GLN A 218 -11.81 -16.70 -17.39
C GLN A 218 -11.80 -17.13 -15.92
N LYS A 219 -10.80 -16.73 -15.12
CA LYS A 219 -10.69 -17.05 -13.69
C LYS A 219 -11.78 -16.35 -12.88
N TYR A 220 -12.04 -16.87 -11.68
CA TYR A 220 -13.08 -16.30 -10.81
C TYR A 220 -12.62 -15.02 -10.11
N ILE A 221 -11.42 -15.02 -9.51
CA ILE A 221 -10.97 -13.90 -8.69
C ILE A 221 -10.86 -12.59 -9.49
N ASP A 222 -11.38 -11.51 -8.90
CA ASP A 222 -11.10 -10.15 -9.32
C ASP A 222 -10.14 -9.48 -8.35
N ASP A 223 -10.59 -9.14 -7.14
CA ASP A 223 -9.75 -8.50 -6.12
C ASP A 223 -10.11 -8.91 -4.69
N VAL A 224 -9.22 -8.58 -3.75
CA VAL A 224 -9.49 -8.59 -2.32
C VAL A 224 -10.14 -7.26 -1.95
N ILE A 225 -11.39 -7.29 -1.47
CA ILE A 225 -12.18 -6.09 -1.19
C ILE A 225 -12.47 -5.86 0.31
N GLU A 226 -12.27 -6.88 1.14
CA GLU A 226 -12.41 -6.75 2.59
C GLU A 226 -11.45 -7.74 3.27
N MET A 227 -10.90 -7.35 4.42
CA MET A 227 -10.01 -8.20 5.21
C MET A 227 -10.40 -8.12 6.69
N HIS A 228 -10.63 -9.27 7.31
CA HIS A 228 -10.93 -9.40 8.72
C HIS A 228 -9.64 -9.66 9.49
N ILE A 229 -9.38 -8.85 10.50
CA ILE A 229 -8.14 -8.88 11.28
C ILE A 229 -8.47 -8.86 12.76
N ALA A 230 -7.96 -9.83 13.50
CA ALA A 230 -8.10 -9.91 14.95
C ALA A 230 -6.76 -9.61 15.63
N LEU A 231 -6.71 -8.57 16.47
CA LEU A 231 -5.48 -8.07 17.09
C LEU A 231 -5.68 -7.82 18.59
N ASP A 232 -4.60 -7.91 19.35
CA ASP A 232 -4.56 -7.37 20.70
C ASP A 232 -4.82 -5.86 20.70
N GLU A 233 -5.19 -5.31 21.84
CA GLU A 233 -5.62 -3.91 21.93
C GLU A 233 -4.56 -2.92 21.45
N LYS A 234 -3.29 -3.15 21.80
CA LYS A 234 -2.18 -2.28 21.41
C LYS A 234 -1.97 -2.30 19.90
N SER A 235 -1.86 -3.48 19.32
CA SER A 235 -1.67 -3.69 17.88
C SER A 235 -2.86 -3.18 17.08
N ARG A 236 -4.07 -3.38 17.59
CA ARG A 236 -5.31 -2.87 17.00
C ARG A 236 -5.31 -1.34 16.94
N SER A 237 -5.02 -0.70 18.06
CA SER A 237 -4.94 0.77 18.12
C SER A 237 -3.89 1.33 17.14
N GLN A 238 -2.73 0.68 17.04
CA GLN A 238 -1.68 1.09 16.12
C GLN A 238 -2.09 0.90 14.66
N PHE A 239 -2.67 -0.24 14.32
CA PHE A 239 -3.15 -0.53 12.96
C PHE A 239 -4.21 0.48 12.52
N ILE A 240 -5.19 0.79 13.39
CA ILE A 240 -6.26 1.76 13.10
C ILE A 240 -5.65 3.15 12.86
N LYS A 241 -4.74 3.61 13.73
CA LYS A 241 -4.05 4.90 13.55
C LYS A 241 -3.24 4.97 12.27
N GLU A 242 -2.58 3.88 11.88
CA GLU A 242 -1.85 3.80 10.62
C GLU A 242 -2.81 3.91 9.43
N ARG A 243 -3.97 3.20 9.46
CA ARG A 243 -4.97 3.31 8.40
C ARG A 243 -5.57 4.71 8.32
N GLU A 244 -5.88 5.33 9.46
CA GLU A 244 -6.34 6.72 9.52
C GLU A 244 -5.31 7.67 8.89
N ALA A 245 -4.03 7.52 9.22
CA ALA A 245 -2.95 8.29 8.62
C ALA A 245 -2.79 8.04 7.11
N PHE A 246 -3.19 6.89 6.60
CA PHE A 246 -3.26 6.60 5.17
C PHE A 246 -4.54 7.12 4.49
N GLY A 247 -5.38 7.86 5.23
CA GLY A 247 -6.61 8.47 4.71
C GLY A 247 -7.82 7.54 4.70
N TYR A 248 -7.76 6.40 5.39
CA TYR A 248 -8.93 5.53 5.55
C TYR A 248 -9.95 6.17 6.50
N LYS A 249 -11.23 6.03 6.18
CA LYS A 249 -12.32 6.48 7.05
C LYS A 249 -12.54 5.44 8.14
N ILE A 250 -12.41 5.87 9.40
CA ILE A 250 -12.60 4.99 10.57
C ILE A 250 -14.03 5.11 11.07
N THR A 251 -14.71 3.96 11.26
CA THR A 251 -16.07 3.87 11.81
C THR A 251 -16.20 2.64 12.69
N GLY A 252 -17.29 2.56 13.46
CA GLY A 252 -17.54 1.44 14.40
C GLY A 252 -17.08 1.77 15.81
N ASP A 253 -16.84 0.72 16.58
CA ASP A 253 -16.50 0.79 18.01
C ASP A 253 -15.35 -0.17 18.40
N ALA A 254 -15.12 -0.32 19.70
CA ALA A 254 -14.06 -1.19 20.22
C ALA A 254 -14.27 -2.69 19.91
N SER A 255 -15.49 -3.14 19.66
CA SER A 255 -15.76 -4.54 19.32
C SER A 255 -15.56 -4.84 17.84
N ARG A 256 -15.82 -3.84 16.98
CA ARG A 256 -15.66 -3.94 15.54
C ARG A 256 -15.40 -2.56 14.92
N THR A 257 -14.16 -2.31 14.52
CA THR A 257 -13.76 -1.10 13.81
C THR A 257 -13.65 -1.39 12.32
N VAL A 258 -14.20 -0.49 11.49
CA VAL A 258 -14.06 -0.55 10.03
C VAL A 258 -13.13 0.57 9.60
N CYS A 259 -12.05 0.21 8.90
CA CYS A 259 -11.17 1.15 8.23
C CYS A 259 -11.47 1.08 6.73
N ALA A 260 -12.37 1.94 6.24
CA ALA A 260 -12.81 1.98 4.85
C ALA A 260 -11.85 2.81 4.00
N GLY A 261 -11.26 2.21 2.99
CA GLY A 261 -10.23 2.82 2.16
C GLY A 261 -10.41 2.62 0.66
N PRO A 262 -9.45 3.08 -0.13
CA PRO A 262 -9.52 2.97 -1.57
C PRO A 262 -9.36 1.48 -2.01
N GLY A 263 -10.48 0.85 -2.37
CA GLY A 263 -10.53 -0.51 -2.91
C GLY A 263 -10.50 -1.63 -1.88
N ILE A 264 -10.44 -1.34 -0.58
CA ILE A 264 -10.48 -2.35 0.48
C ILE A 264 -11.03 -1.78 1.79
N ASP A 265 -11.81 -2.60 2.50
CA ASP A 265 -12.19 -2.37 3.89
C ASP A 265 -11.46 -3.33 4.83
N TYR A 266 -10.85 -2.80 5.90
CA TYR A 266 -10.34 -3.63 6.99
C TYR A 266 -11.34 -3.66 8.13
N ILE A 267 -11.76 -4.87 8.51
CA ILE A 267 -12.62 -5.13 9.65
C ILE A 267 -11.72 -5.56 10.81
N VAL A 268 -11.49 -4.66 11.75
CA VAL A 268 -10.54 -4.87 12.85
C VAL A 268 -11.29 -5.18 14.13
N MET A 269 -10.98 -6.33 14.73
CA MET A 269 -11.65 -6.88 15.90
C MET A 269 -10.64 -7.19 17.01
N PRO A 270 -11.08 -7.25 18.27
CA PRO A 270 -10.28 -7.83 19.35
C PRO A 270 -9.92 -9.29 19.04
N GLN A 271 -8.67 -9.68 19.32
CA GLN A 271 -8.26 -11.08 19.20
C GLN A 271 -8.91 -11.96 20.27
N THR A 272 -9.08 -13.22 19.93
CA THR A 272 -9.42 -14.30 20.87
C THR A 272 -8.39 -15.42 20.73
N PRO A 273 -8.36 -16.42 21.63
CA PRO A 273 -7.46 -17.57 21.46
C PRO A 273 -7.64 -18.33 20.15
N GLN A 274 -8.83 -18.25 19.53
CA GLN A 274 -9.18 -18.93 18.28
C GLN A 274 -9.09 -18.04 17.05
N SER A 275 -8.86 -16.71 17.22
CA SER A 275 -8.92 -15.74 16.14
C SER A 275 -7.82 -14.70 16.32
N VAL A 276 -6.73 -14.84 15.59
CA VAL A 276 -5.54 -13.99 15.69
C VAL A 276 -4.97 -13.69 14.28
N GLY A 277 -4.59 -12.45 14.05
CA GLY A 277 -4.05 -12.02 12.75
C GLY A 277 -5.13 -11.89 11.67
N ILE A 278 -4.80 -12.20 10.43
CA ILE A 278 -5.78 -12.23 9.33
C ILE A 278 -6.63 -13.50 9.46
N THR A 279 -7.93 -13.32 9.65
CA THR A 279 -8.87 -14.42 9.91
C THR A 279 -9.77 -14.75 8.73
N ALA A 280 -10.02 -13.77 7.84
CA ALA A 280 -10.78 -13.98 6.62
C ALA A 280 -10.51 -12.84 5.62
N ILE A 281 -10.77 -13.14 4.35
CA ILE A 281 -10.81 -12.14 3.28
C ILE A 281 -12.11 -12.28 2.49
N LYS A 282 -12.66 -11.14 2.06
CA LYS A 282 -13.73 -11.11 1.08
C LYS A 282 -13.16 -10.75 -0.29
N LEU A 283 -13.55 -11.50 -1.27
CA LEU A 283 -13.08 -11.39 -2.65
C LEU A 283 -14.22 -10.89 -3.54
N SER A 284 -13.95 -9.97 -4.45
CA SER A 284 -14.80 -9.75 -5.61
C SER A 284 -14.47 -10.78 -6.70
N LEU A 285 -15.47 -11.13 -7.48
CA LEU A 285 -15.37 -12.14 -8.52
C LEU A 285 -15.80 -11.56 -9.88
N LYS A 286 -15.10 -11.96 -10.94
CA LYS A 286 -15.43 -11.57 -12.31
C LYS A 286 -16.74 -12.18 -12.80
N LYS A 287 -17.16 -13.32 -12.21
CA LYS A 287 -18.38 -14.05 -12.56
C LYS A 287 -18.93 -14.81 -11.35
N ASN A 288 -20.21 -15.16 -11.38
CA ASN A 288 -20.82 -16.02 -10.37
C ASN A 288 -20.28 -17.44 -10.46
N LYS A 289 -20.07 -18.08 -9.32
CA LYS A 289 -19.71 -19.50 -9.23
C LYS A 289 -20.95 -20.35 -9.37
N THR A 290 -20.92 -21.27 -10.33
CA THR A 290 -21.91 -22.32 -10.50
C THR A 290 -21.39 -23.64 -9.93
N GLY A 291 -22.29 -24.57 -9.60
CA GLY A 291 -21.92 -25.85 -9.01
C GLY A 291 -21.44 -25.74 -7.56
N GLN A 292 -20.34 -26.40 -7.23
CA GLN A 292 -19.80 -26.40 -5.86
C GLN A 292 -19.41 -25.00 -5.42
N LYS A 293 -19.96 -24.57 -4.28
CA LYS A 293 -19.71 -23.22 -3.71
C LYS A 293 -18.84 -23.23 -2.47
N VAL A 294 -18.55 -24.37 -1.86
CA VAL A 294 -17.76 -24.46 -0.63
C VAL A 294 -16.60 -25.40 -0.86
N TYR A 295 -15.40 -24.90 -0.60
CA TYR A 295 -14.15 -25.64 -0.62
C TYR A 295 -13.50 -25.57 0.75
N ARG A 296 -13.01 -26.68 1.24
CA ARG A 296 -12.34 -26.79 2.54
C ARG A 296 -10.91 -27.25 2.33
N PHE A 297 -9.98 -26.66 3.08
CA PHE A 297 -8.56 -26.98 3.04
C PHE A 297 -8.05 -27.13 4.47
N GLY A 298 -7.47 -28.29 4.76
CA GLY A 298 -7.12 -28.64 6.13
C GLY A 298 -8.32 -28.60 7.09
N GLY A 299 -8.03 -28.34 8.36
CA GLY A 299 -9.07 -28.30 9.38
C GLY A 299 -9.74 -26.94 9.57
N LYS A 300 -9.18 -25.86 9.04
CA LYS A 300 -9.55 -24.48 9.39
C LYS A 300 -9.97 -23.61 8.21
N SER A 301 -9.42 -23.84 7.03
CA SER A 301 -9.60 -22.94 5.90
C SER A 301 -10.83 -23.30 5.06
N VAL A 302 -11.70 -22.31 4.82
CA VAL A 302 -12.94 -22.48 4.06
C VAL A 302 -13.10 -21.34 3.06
N LEU A 303 -13.14 -21.68 1.77
CA LEU A 303 -13.50 -20.76 0.70
C LEU A 303 -14.97 -20.99 0.33
N GLN A 304 -15.81 -19.99 0.53
CA GLN A 304 -17.24 -20.01 0.25
C GLN A 304 -17.63 -18.93 -0.77
N PHE A 305 -18.27 -19.34 -1.85
CA PHE A 305 -18.79 -18.47 -2.90
C PHE A 305 -20.23 -18.05 -2.61
N ASN A 306 -20.52 -16.76 -2.76
CA ASN A 306 -21.84 -16.16 -2.62
C ASN A 306 -22.51 -15.95 -4.02
N ASP A 307 -23.78 -15.57 -4.02
CA ASP A 307 -24.55 -15.35 -5.27
C ASP A 307 -24.37 -13.93 -5.85
N ASP A 308 -23.73 -13.02 -5.10
CA ASP A 308 -23.48 -11.61 -5.44
C ASP A 308 -22.13 -11.36 -6.10
N ARG A 309 -21.53 -12.36 -6.71
CA ARG A 309 -20.15 -12.31 -7.25
C ARG A 309 -19.11 -11.96 -6.19
N THR A 310 -19.29 -12.49 -5.00
CA THR A 310 -18.28 -12.43 -3.93
C THR A 310 -17.95 -13.82 -3.42
N ALA A 311 -16.81 -13.93 -2.74
CA ALA A 311 -16.47 -15.11 -1.95
C ALA A 311 -15.83 -14.67 -0.63
N MET A 312 -16.05 -15.48 0.41
CA MET A 312 -15.36 -15.34 1.69
C MET A 312 -14.38 -16.49 1.84
N TRP A 313 -13.14 -16.18 2.16
CA TRP A 313 -12.12 -17.18 2.49
C TRP A 313 -11.68 -16.97 3.93
N SER A 314 -12.01 -17.92 4.80
CA SER A 314 -11.63 -17.92 6.23
C SER A 314 -10.47 -18.88 6.49
N PHE A 315 -9.71 -18.57 7.56
CA PHE A 315 -8.47 -19.28 7.92
C PHE A 315 -8.45 -19.71 9.38
#